data_000255c02e61b282fb60979f2f5113d4
#
_entry.id   000255c02e61b282fb60979f2f5113d4
#
_cell.length_a   1.000
_cell.length_b   1.000
_cell.length_c   1.000
_cell.angle_alpha   90.00
_cell.angle_beta   90.00
_cell.angle_gamma   90.00
#
_symmetry.space_group_name_H-M   'P 1'
#
loop_
_entity.id
_entity.type
_entity.pdbx_description
1 polymer ?
#
loop_
_entity_poly.entity_id
_entity_poly.type
_entity_poly.pdbx_seq_one_letter_code
_entity_poly.pdbx_strand_id
1 'polypeptide(L)'
;AEASESIAPYGVIGHRHTSEIEQMAREVAGQDVRLQFTPHLVPMVRGLLSTVYARLRDPGLTAEDCTTVLDAVYRHHHCVSVLPVGTYPATKWARHTNRALVSVQVDTRTGQMILMSAIDNLIKGQAGQGVQCLNLMHGLPPETGLPLQSFYP
;
A
#
# COMPACT_ATOMS: atom_id res chain seq x y z
N ALA A 1 -23.61 7.70 -3.20
CA ALA A 1 -24.57 7.58 -4.29
C ALA A 1 -23.89 7.58 -5.67
N GLU A 2 -22.85 8.40 -5.88
CA GLU A 2 -22.22 8.51 -7.21
C GLU A 2 -21.39 7.29 -7.63
N ALA A 3 -20.93 6.48 -6.69
CA ALA A 3 -20.14 5.28 -6.98
C ALA A 3 -20.97 3.98 -6.93
N SER A 4 -22.31 4.05 -6.82
CA SER A 4 -23.15 2.85 -6.84
C SER A 4 -23.15 2.25 -8.25
N GLU A 5 -22.69 1.01 -8.38
CA GLU A 5 -22.58 0.28 -9.67
C GLU A 5 -21.77 1.02 -10.75
N SER A 6 -20.88 1.95 -10.34
CA SER A 6 -20.05 2.74 -11.24
C SER A 6 -18.62 2.88 -10.71
N ILE A 7 -17.66 2.93 -11.62
CA ILE A 7 -16.26 3.23 -11.34
C ILE A 7 -15.89 4.47 -12.13
N ALA A 8 -15.29 5.47 -11.47
CA ALA A 8 -14.90 6.70 -12.12
C ALA A 8 -13.53 7.20 -11.64
N PRO A 9 -12.64 7.64 -12.55
CA PRO A 9 -11.42 8.33 -12.14
C PRO A 9 -11.77 9.72 -11.61
N TYR A 10 -10.96 10.22 -10.68
CA TYR A 10 -11.06 11.59 -10.20
C TYR A 10 -9.66 12.17 -9.94
N GLY A 11 -9.54 13.49 -9.96
CA GLY A 11 -8.27 14.16 -9.67
C GLY A 11 -7.10 13.69 -10.54
N VAL A 12 -7.36 13.32 -11.80
CA VAL A 12 -6.38 12.67 -12.72
C VAL A 12 -5.11 13.49 -12.88
N ILE A 13 -5.25 14.82 -12.89
CA ILE A 13 -4.12 15.76 -12.86
C ILE A 13 -4.31 16.68 -11.66
N GLY A 14 -3.30 16.76 -10.79
CA GLY A 14 -3.32 17.67 -9.65
C GLY A 14 -4.03 17.15 -8.40
N HIS A 15 -4.15 15.82 -8.22
CA HIS A 15 -4.61 15.29 -6.94
C HIS A 15 -3.61 15.64 -5.84
N ARG A 16 -4.10 16.09 -4.68
CA ARG A 16 -3.26 16.54 -3.54
C ARG A 16 -2.23 15.50 -3.10
N HIS A 17 -2.58 14.22 -3.13
CA HIS A 17 -1.65 13.15 -2.75
C HIS A 17 -0.48 12.98 -3.72
N THR A 18 -0.54 13.47 -4.96
CA THR A 18 0.57 13.33 -5.91
C THR A 18 1.85 13.96 -5.36
N SER A 19 1.75 15.21 -4.88
CA SER A 19 2.91 15.91 -4.30
C SER A 19 3.41 15.26 -3.01
N GLU A 20 2.51 14.75 -2.18
CA GLU A 20 2.85 14.04 -0.94
C GLU A 20 3.60 12.73 -1.25
N ILE A 21 3.12 11.94 -2.21
CA ILE A 21 3.77 10.69 -2.62
C ILE A 21 5.14 10.96 -3.24
N GLU A 22 5.25 11.96 -4.13
CA GLU A 22 6.53 12.36 -4.73
C GLU A 22 7.53 12.85 -3.68
N GLN A 23 7.08 13.60 -2.67
CA GLN A 23 7.92 14.04 -1.57
C GLN A 23 8.50 12.84 -0.80
N MET A 24 7.64 11.93 -0.35
CA MET A 24 8.06 10.74 0.38
C MET A 24 8.98 9.83 -0.47
N ALA A 25 8.65 9.64 -1.74
CA ALA A 25 9.47 8.86 -2.65
C ALA A 25 10.86 9.49 -2.85
N ARG A 26 10.95 10.83 -2.95
CA ARG A 26 12.20 11.57 -3.03
C ARG A 26 13.05 11.40 -1.76
N GLU A 27 12.43 11.53 -0.59
CA GLU A 27 13.13 11.36 0.69
C GLU A 27 13.76 9.97 0.82
N VAL A 28 13.03 8.92 0.42
CA VAL A 28 13.52 7.54 0.47
C VAL A 28 14.55 7.25 -0.63
N ALA A 29 14.32 7.74 -1.85
CA ALA A 29 15.19 7.47 -2.99
C ALA A 29 16.47 8.34 -3.03
N GLY A 30 16.50 9.45 -2.29
CA GLY A 30 17.60 10.42 -2.32
C GLY A 30 17.73 11.14 -3.67
N GLN A 31 16.72 11.09 -4.52
CA GLN A 31 16.70 11.73 -5.85
C GLN A 31 15.27 12.13 -6.23
N ASP A 32 15.15 13.01 -7.23
CA ASP A 32 13.81 13.43 -7.71
C ASP A 32 13.06 12.25 -8.32
N VAL A 33 11.83 12.06 -7.84
CA VAL A 33 10.92 11.00 -8.32
C VAL A 33 9.66 11.66 -8.83
N ARG A 34 9.28 11.32 -10.06
CA ARG A 34 8.01 11.73 -10.68
C ARG A 34 7.15 10.49 -10.90
N LEU A 35 5.88 10.62 -10.56
CA LEU A 35 4.92 9.54 -10.75
C LEU A 35 3.59 10.06 -11.29
N GLN A 36 2.87 9.17 -11.95
CA GLN A 36 1.48 9.41 -12.32
C GLN A 36 0.57 8.75 -11.28
N PHE A 37 -0.27 9.56 -10.65
CA PHE A 37 -1.27 9.08 -9.70
C PHE A 37 -2.68 9.30 -10.24
N THR A 38 -3.43 8.22 -10.40
CA THR A 38 -4.80 8.28 -10.93
C THR A 38 -5.74 7.50 -10.01
N PRO A 39 -6.36 8.16 -9.02
CA PRO A 39 -7.31 7.49 -8.15
C PRO A 39 -8.66 7.28 -8.83
N HIS A 40 -9.37 6.25 -8.37
CA HIS A 40 -10.70 5.89 -8.84
C HIS A 40 -11.65 5.75 -7.65
N LEU A 41 -12.86 6.25 -7.82
CA LEU A 41 -13.99 5.92 -6.95
C LEU A 41 -14.54 4.56 -7.39
N VAL A 42 -14.73 3.67 -6.43
CA VAL A 42 -15.28 2.34 -6.65
C VAL A 42 -16.49 2.11 -5.74
N PRO A 43 -17.47 1.25 -6.09
CA PRO A 43 -18.66 0.99 -5.29
C PRO A 43 -18.34 0.15 -4.05
N MET A 44 -17.49 0.69 -3.19
CA MET A 44 -16.94 0.00 -2.02
C MET A 44 -16.84 1.00 -0.86
N VAL A 45 -17.51 0.71 0.25
CA VAL A 45 -17.54 1.59 1.43
C VAL A 45 -16.20 1.60 2.16
N ARG A 46 -15.51 0.46 2.20
CA ARG A 46 -14.27 0.26 2.95
C ARG A 46 -13.23 -0.44 2.10
N GLY A 47 -12.02 0.07 2.19
CA GLY A 47 -10.84 -0.48 1.54
C GLY A 47 -10.22 0.48 0.54
N LEU A 48 -8.92 0.33 0.35
CA LEU A 48 -8.11 0.99 -0.66
C LEU A 48 -7.16 -0.04 -1.22
N LEU A 49 -7.15 -0.17 -2.54
CA LEU A 49 -6.20 -1.01 -3.28
C LEU A 49 -5.31 -0.09 -4.11
N SER A 50 -4.02 -0.28 -4.01
CA SER A 50 -3.04 0.38 -4.87
C SER A 50 -2.31 -0.65 -5.72
N THR A 51 -2.12 -0.33 -7.00
CA THR A 51 -1.23 -1.08 -7.89
C THR A 51 -0.23 -0.09 -8.49
N VAL A 52 1.05 -0.36 -8.29
CA VAL A 52 2.14 0.51 -8.71
C VAL A 52 3.01 -0.26 -9.70
N TYR A 53 3.29 0.36 -10.83
CA TYR A 53 4.18 -0.17 -11.86
C TYR A 53 5.50 0.59 -11.83
N ALA A 54 6.60 -0.13 -11.78
CA ALA A 54 7.93 0.45 -11.82
C ALA A 54 8.89 -0.42 -12.64
N ARG A 55 9.86 0.20 -13.28
CA ARG A 55 10.91 -0.55 -13.95
C ARG A 55 11.95 -1.04 -12.95
N LEU A 56 12.34 -2.29 -13.09
CA LEU A 56 13.49 -2.82 -12.37
C LEU A 56 14.77 -2.21 -12.95
N ARG A 57 15.71 -1.83 -12.07
CA ARG A 57 17.08 -1.44 -12.49
C ARG A 57 17.85 -2.64 -13.02
N ASP A 58 17.71 -3.77 -12.34
CA ASP A 58 18.26 -5.05 -12.74
C ASP A 58 17.14 -5.93 -13.29
N PRO A 59 17.11 -6.19 -14.61
CA PRO A 59 16.09 -7.02 -15.22
C PRO A 59 16.19 -8.51 -14.85
N GLY A 60 17.28 -8.93 -14.18
CA GLY A 60 17.46 -10.28 -13.68
C GLY A 60 16.76 -10.57 -12.35
N LEU A 61 16.23 -9.54 -11.66
CA LEU A 61 15.53 -9.75 -10.40
C LEU A 61 14.18 -10.46 -10.61
N THR A 62 13.93 -11.43 -9.74
CA THR A 62 12.68 -12.19 -9.69
C THR A 62 11.67 -11.61 -8.71
N ALA A 63 10.44 -12.11 -8.72
CA ALA A 63 9.42 -11.77 -7.73
C ALA A 63 9.85 -12.23 -6.32
N GLU A 64 10.55 -13.35 -6.23
CA GLU A 64 11.11 -13.89 -4.99
C GLU A 64 12.17 -12.97 -4.40
N ASP A 65 13.08 -12.44 -5.23
CA ASP A 65 14.12 -11.50 -4.81
C ASP A 65 13.46 -10.22 -4.26
N CYS A 66 12.50 -9.67 -5.00
CA CYS A 66 11.77 -8.48 -4.60
C CYS A 66 10.96 -8.70 -3.30
N THR A 67 10.34 -9.87 -3.15
CA THR A 67 9.60 -10.23 -1.93
C THR A 67 10.55 -10.35 -0.74
N THR A 68 11.73 -10.92 -0.93
CA THR A 68 12.77 -11.03 0.10
C THR A 68 13.22 -9.66 0.59
N VAL A 69 13.38 -8.70 -0.30
CA VAL A 69 13.71 -7.30 0.05
C VAL A 69 12.59 -6.68 0.88
N LEU A 70 11.33 -6.81 0.45
CA LEU A 70 10.18 -6.30 1.20
C LEU A 70 10.07 -6.94 2.58
N ASP A 71 10.25 -8.26 2.68
CA ASP A 71 10.22 -8.97 3.95
C ASP A 71 11.35 -8.52 4.87
N ALA A 72 12.55 -8.32 4.36
CA ALA A 72 13.68 -7.81 5.15
C ALA A 72 13.39 -6.43 5.76
N VAL A 73 12.67 -5.57 5.04
CA VAL A 73 12.26 -4.23 5.51
C VAL A 73 11.14 -4.32 6.54
N TYR A 74 10.12 -5.15 6.29
CA TYR A 74 8.85 -5.11 7.03
C TYR A 74 8.67 -6.21 8.08
N ARG A 75 9.54 -7.21 8.17
CA ARG A 75 9.40 -8.36 9.12
C ARG A 75 9.19 -7.97 10.59
N HIS A 76 9.67 -6.79 11.00
CA HIS A 76 9.53 -6.29 12.37
C HIS A 76 8.42 -5.23 12.51
N HIS A 77 7.63 -5.00 11.46
CA HIS A 77 6.55 -4.02 11.45
C HIS A 77 5.19 -4.72 11.52
N HIS A 78 4.66 -4.91 12.73
CA HIS A 78 3.41 -5.66 12.98
C HIS A 78 2.20 -5.15 12.19
N CYS A 79 2.20 -3.87 11.80
CA CYS A 79 1.14 -3.27 10.98
C CYS A 79 1.32 -3.48 9.47
N VAL A 80 2.35 -4.22 9.03
CA VAL A 80 2.57 -4.54 7.61
C VAL A 80 2.71 -6.05 7.47
N SER A 81 2.14 -6.60 6.40
CA SER A 81 2.27 -8.01 6.04
C SER A 81 2.68 -8.13 4.59
N VAL A 82 3.85 -8.68 4.37
CA VAL A 82 4.31 -9.07 3.03
C VAL A 82 3.68 -10.42 2.71
N LEU A 83 2.96 -10.49 1.59
CA LEU A 83 2.31 -11.71 1.14
C LEU A 83 3.27 -12.57 0.31
N PRO A 84 3.12 -13.89 0.34
CA PRO A 84 3.92 -14.80 -0.50
C PRO A 84 3.77 -14.47 -1.99
N VAL A 85 4.81 -14.78 -2.76
CA VAL A 85 4.76 -14.69 -4.23
C VAL A 85 3.55 -15.46 -4.77
N GLY A 86 2.86 -14.89 -5.74
CA GLY A 86 1.63 -15.45 -6.30
C GLY A 86 0.37 -15.15 -5.50
N THR A 87 0.48 -14.51 -4.32
CA THR A 87 -0.66 -14.08 -3.53
C THR A 87 -0.89 -12.58 -3.71
N TYR A 88 -2.11 -12.19 -4.01
CA TYR A 88 -2.49 -10.80 -4.28
C TYR A 88 -3.36 -10.24 -3.16
N PRO A 89 -3.09 -9.01 -2.69
CA PRO A 89 -3.86 -8.44 -1.59
C PRO A 89 -5.30 -8.15 -2.02
N ALA A 90 -6.25 -8.44 -1.14
CA ALA A 90 -7.64 -8.09 -1.31
C ALA A 90 -8.10 -7.14 -0.19
N THR A 91 -8.85 -6.10 -0.54
CA THR A 91 -9.32 -5.10 0.44
C THR A 91 -10.12 -5.72 1.58
N LYS A 92 -10.87 -6.81 1.31
CA LYS A 92 -11.63 -7.53 2.33
C LYS A 92 -10.77 -8.12 3.44
N TRP A 93 -9.51 -8.48 3.14
CA TRP A 93 -8.58 -9.04 4.14
C TRP A 93 -7.96 -7.97 5.05
N ALA A 94 -7.90 -6.72 4.58
CA ALA A 94 -7.42 -5.59 5.37
C ALA A 94 -8.54 -4.86 6.14
N ARG A 95 -9.79 -5.15 5.79
CA ARG A 95 -10.97 -4.46 6.32
C ARG A 95 -11.03 -4.54 7.84
N HIS A 96 -11.30 -3.40 8.47
CA HIS A 96 -11.39 -3.21 9.93
C HIS A 96 -10.06 -3.44 10.67
N THR A 97 -8.93 -3.42 9.99
CA THR A 97 -7.60 -3.57 10.61
C THR A 97 -6.70 -2.38 10.34
N ASN A 98 -5.67 -2.24 11.19
CA ASN A 98 -4.56 -1.31 10.95
C ASN A 98 -3.41 -1.98 10.19
N ARG A 99 -3.69 -2.98 9.35
CA ARG A 99 -2.68 -3.67 8.55
C ARG A 99 -2.62 -3.13 7.12
N ALA A 100 -1.41 -3.07 6.59
CA ALA A 100 -1.15 -2.96 5.16
C ALA A 100 -0.72 -4.34 4.65
N LEU A 101 -1.46 -4.89 3.69
CA LEU A 101 -1.09 -6.11 2.97
C LEU A 101 -0.33 -5.69 1.73
N VAL A 102 0.88 -6.20 1.53
CA VAL A 102 1.76 -5.81 0.42
C VAL A 102 2.22 -7.05 -0.32
N SER A 103 2.23 -7.00 -1.63
CA SER A 103 2.84 -8.03 -2.48
C SER A 103 3.54 -7.43 -3.68
N VAL A 104 4.46 -8.19 -4.26
CA VAL A 104 5.20 -7.80 -5.45
C VAL A 104 5.22 -8.94 -6.46
N GLN A 105 5.14 -8.58 -7.73
CA GLN A 105 5.33 -9.46 -8.87
C GLN A 105 6.31 -8.82 -9.85
N VAL A 106 6.91 -9.63 -10.69
CA VAL A 106 7.75 -9.19 -11.81
C VAL A 106 7.18 -9.76 -13.11
N ASP A 107 6.78 -8.88 -14.01
CA ASP A 107 6.44 -9.28 -15.38
C ASP A 107 7.71 -9.28 -16.23
N THR A 108 8.32 -10.44 -16.38
CA THR A 108 9.56 -10.60 -17.16
C THR A 108 9.37 -10.25 -18.64
N ARG A 109 8.15 -10.34 -19.17
CA ARG A 109 7.83 -9.98 -20.55
C ARG A 109 7.95 -8.46 -20.79
N THR A 110 7.63 -7.64 -19.80
CA THR A 110 7.68 -6.17 -19.90
C THR A 110 8.84 -5.57 -19.11
N GLY A 111 9.53 -6.34 -18.26
CA GLY A 111 10.57 -5.86 -17.37
C GLY A 111 10.04 -4.97 -16.24
N GLN A 112 8.75 -5.11 -15.90
CA GLN A 112 8.11 -4.29 -14.90
C GLN A 112 7.91 -5.04 -13.58
N MET A 113 8.22 -4.35 -12.49
CA MET A 113 7.79 -4.71 -11.16
C MET A 113 6.38 -4.18 -10.93
N ILE A 114 5.51 -5.02 -10.37
CA ILE A 114 4.13 -4.70 -10.04
C ILE A 114 3.98 -4.84 -8.53
N LEU A 115 3.93 -3.71 -7.83
CA LEU A 115 3.68 -3.65 -6.40
C LEU A 115 2.20 -3.46 -6.15
N MET A 116 1.64 -4.23 -5.22
CA MET A 116 0.24 -4.15 -4.84
C MET A 116 0.12 -3.97 -3.35
N SER A 117 -0.81 -3.13 -2.91
CA SER A 117 -1.14 -3.05 -1.49
C SER A 117 -2.63 -2.87 -1.26
N ALA A 118 -3.13 -3.44 -0.16
CA ALA A 118 -4.48 -3.21 0.32
C ALA A 118 -4.47 -2.80 1.78
N ILE A 119 -5.28 -1.79 2.10
CA ILE A 119 -5.48 -1.28 3.46
C ILE A 119 -6.98 -1.03 3.72
N ASP A 120 -7.33 -0.87 4.96
CA ASP A 120 -8.60 -0.22 5.34
C ASP A 120 -8.42 1.31 5.21
N ASN A 121 -9.24 1.95 4.39
CA ASN A 121 -9.14 3.38 4.09
C ASN A 121 -9.40 4.30 5.31
N LEU A 122 -10.17 3.88 6.30
CA LEU A 122 -10.51 4.67 7.49
C LEU A 122 -9.66 4.32 8.71
N ILE A 123 -9.11 3.10 8.78
CA ILE A 123 -8.23 2.70 9.88
C ILE A 123 -6.78 2.93 9.47
N LYS A 124 -6.13 2.04 8.74
CA LYS A 124 -4.74 2.20 8.33
C LYS A 124 -4.53 3.44 7.44
N GLY A 125 -5.52 3.76 6.59
CA GLY A 125 -5.47 4.92 5.70
C GLY A 125 -5.75 6.27 6.38
N GLN A 126 -6.24 6.30 7.62
CA GLN A 126 -6.64 7.55 8.29
C GLN A 126 -6.45 7.48 9.81
N ALA A 127 -7.50 7.19 10.59
CA ALA A 127 -7.50 7.29 12.04
C ALA A 127 -6.51 6.34 12.71
N GLY A 128 -6.43 5.09 12.26
CA GLY A 128 -5.51 4.10 12.81
C GLY A 128 -4.04 4.47 12.59
N GLN A 129 -3.72 5.08 11.44
CA GLN A 129 -2.37 5.61 11.21
C GLN A 129 -2.06 6.76 12.16
N GLY A 130 -3.03 7.63 12.46
CA GLY A 130 -2.87 8.71 13.46
C GLY A 130 -2.56 8.14 14.84
N VAL A 131 -3.29 7.12 15.29
CA VAL A 131 -3.01 6.43 16.57
C VAL A 131 -1.64 5.75 16.55
N GLN A 132 -1.26 5.11 15.44
CA GLN A 132 0.06 4.51 15.28
C GLN A 132 1.18 5.55 15.41
N CYS A 133 1.04 6.72 14.80
CA CYS A 133 1.99 7.83 14.95
C CYS A 133 2.06 8.31 16.41
N LEU A 134 0.90 8.47 17.07
CA LEU A 134 0.84 8.85 18.48
C LEU A 134 1.58 7.84 19.37
N ASN A 135 1.37 6.54 19.15
CA ASN A 135 2.07 5.49 19.88
C ASN A 135 3.60 5.64 19.74
N LEU A 136 4.09 5.83 18.52
CA LEU A 136 5.52 6.03 18.27
C LEU A 136 6.07 7.29 18.95
N MET A 137 5.33 8.40 18.94
CA MET A 137 5.72 9.65 19.60
C MET A 137 5.84 9.48 21.11
N HIS A 138 5.08 8.57 21.71
CA HIS A 138 5.09 8.26 23.13
C HIS A 138 5.96 7.04 23.51
N GLY A 139 6.72 6.49 22.58
CA GLY A 139 7.57 5.32 22.83
C GLY A 139 6.81 4.02 23.09
N LEU A 140 5.54 3.96 22.69
CA LEU A 140 4.71 2.76 22.76
C LEU A 140 4.91 1.87 21.52
N PRO A 141 4.64 0.55 21.63
CA PRO A 141 4.57 -0.30 20.45
C PRO A 141 3.59 0.27 19.40
N PRO A 142 3.96 0.34 18.12
CA PRO A 142 3.14 1.01 17.10
C PRO A 142 1.71 0.51 17.00
N GLU A 143 1.49 -0.76 17.30
CA GLU A 143 0.19 -1.45 17.20
C GLU A 143 -0.69 -1.31 18.45
N THR A 144 -0.23 -0.64 19.51
CA THR A 144 -0.96 -0.54 20.77
C THR A 144 -2.38 0.00 20.55
N GLY A 145 -3.39 -0.78 20.98
CA GLY A 145 -4.81 -0.42 20.86
C GLY A 145 -5.36 -0.49 19.43
N LEU A 146 -4.59 -0.97 18.46
CA LEU A 146 -5.00 -1.05 17.05
C LEU A 146 -5.40 -2.49 16.67
N PRO A 147 -6.50 -2.68 15.92
CA PRO A 147 -6.91 -4.00 15.46
C PRO A 147 -5.97 -4.50 14.35
N LEU A 148 -5.38 -5.69 14.53
CA LEU A 148 -4.51 -6.32 13.54
C LEU A 148 -5.14 -7.56 12.87
N GLN A 149 -6.28 -8.03 13.36
CA GLN A 149 -6.97 -9.19 12.79
C GLN A 149 -8.28 -8.75 12.15
N SER A 150 -8.53 -9.22 10.94
CA SER A 150 -9.79 -9.02 10.26
C SER A 150 -10.84 -9.99 10.81
N PHE A 151 -12.07 -9.50 11.01
CA PHE A 151 -13.22 -10.33 11.34
C PHE A 151 -13.90 -10.94 10.10
N TYR A 152 -13.28 -10.80 8.94
CA TYR A 152 -13.80 -11.41 7.72
C TYR A 152 -13.48 -12.91 7.73
N PRO A 153 -14.52 -13.76 7.63
CA PRO A 153 -14.34 -15.21 7.49
C PRO A 153 -13.76 -15.60 6.14
#